data_1c7c92cf525a142b3384a45ca989bb8d
#
_entry.id   1c7c92cf525a142b3384a45ca989bb8d
#
_cell.length_a   1.000
_cell.length_b   1.000
_cell.length_c   1.000
_cell.angle_alpha   90.00
_cell.angle_beta   90.00
_cell.angle_gamma   90.00
#
_symmetry.space_group_name_H-M   'P 1'
#
loop_
_entity.id
_entity.type
_entity.pdbx_description
1 polymer ?
#
loop_
_entity_poly.entity_id
_entity_poly.type
_entity_poly.pdbx_seq_one_letter_code
_entity_poly.pdbx_strand_id
1 'polypeptide(L)'
;MSQQQSQQQQHPSMVFDRYTVEHETRYAYTAPVSQSWQLGRLTPRVLPWQRLVSHSLQIEPSPDERHSATDSFGNSITHFGLHGAHRQLTVRMQCQVEVGDRPEVDPRDPMTVDEARMAVLRRQNAAEDLGAARMAEPTPLVPLSEAARIYAASSLRPGRSWVEALTDLTHRIHRDFEFDAGATTVSTSVDEVMQHRRGVCQDFAHLMLACLRGHGLSARYVSGYLLTDPPPGMPRLMGVDASHAWVAAYLPGQGWIEFDPTNDQLADRRYITLAWGADFADVVPLRGVILGGGMMQGMDVSVSVIPMT
;
A
#
# COMPACT_ATOMS: atom_id res chain seq x y z
N MET A 1 -36.65 41.83 -18.89
CA MET A 1 -35.20 41.88 -18.61
C MET A 1 -34.95 41.13 -17.28
N SER A 2 -34.75 39.84 -17.34
CA SER A 2 -34.51 39.00 -16.16
C SER A 2 -33.05 38.63 -16.14
N GLN A 3 -32.33 39.14 -15.14
CA GLN A 3 -30.93 38.79 -14.89
C GLN A 3 -30.90 37.40 -14.25
N GLN A 4 -30.41 36.41 -14.98
CA GLN A 4 -29.98 35.13 -14.44
C GLN A 4 -28.61 35.35 -13.77
N GLN A 5 -28.59 35.39 -12.46
CA GLN A 5 -27.39 35.30 -11.65
C GLN A 5 -26.89 33.83 -11.69
N SER A 6 -25.81 33.61 -12.42
CA SER A 6 -25.02 32.36 -12.37
C SER A 6 -24.37 32.26 -11.01
N GLN A 7 -24.92 31.45 -10.12
CA GLN A 7 -24.22 31.02 -8.93
C GLN A 7 -23.09 30.08 -9.35
N GLN A 8 -21.88 30.62 -9.42
CA GLN A 8 -20.67 29.80 -9.44
C GLN A 8 -20.57 29.11 -8.09
N GLN A 9 -20.85 27.83 -8.05
CA GLN A 9 -20.48 26.98 -6.92
C GLN A 9 -18.94 26.98 -6.80
N GLN A 10 -18.42 27.75 -5.84
CA GLN A 10 -17.03 27.66 -5.45
C GLN A 10 -16.84 26.29 -4.80
N HIS A 11 -16.23 25.35 -5.53
CA HIS A 11 -15.70 24.14 -4.92
C HIS A 11 -14.67 24.57 -3.86
N PRO A 12 -14.75 24.06 -2.60
CA PRO A 12 -13.75 24.37 -1.61
C PRO A 12 -12.37 23.97 -2.15
N SER A 13 -11.42 24.89 -2.07
CA SER A 13 -10.04 24.59 -2.48
C SER A 13 -9.50 23.46 -1.64
N MET A 14 -9.19 22.32 -2.26
CA MET A 14 -8.62 21.17 -1.57
C MET A 14 -7.30 21.62 -0.92
N VAL A 15 -7.19 21.44 0.39
CA VAL A 15 -5.97 21.71 1.14
C VAL A 15 -5.03 20.53 0.98
N PHE A 16 -3.75 20.82 0.69
CA PHE A 16 -2.72 19.79 0.53
C PHE A 16 -1.62 20.01 1.57
N ASP A 17 -1.25 18.92 2.23
CA ASP A 17 -0.02 18.86 3.01
C ASP A 17 1.12 18.44 2.09
N ARG A 18 2.33 19.00 2.32
CA ARG A 18 3.52 18.77 1.48
C ARG A 18 4.55 17.97 2.24
N TYR A 19 5.16 17.02 1.54
CA TYR A 19 6.20 16.16 2.11
C TYR A 19 7.39 16.04 1.16
N THR A 20 8.59 16.01 1.74
CA THR A 20 9.77 15.41 1.10
C THR A 20 9.89 13.98 1.60
N VAL A 21 10.03 13.04 0.67
CA VAL A 21 10.27 11.62 0.99
C VAL A 21 11.63 11.23 0.47
N GLU A 22 12.41 10.56 1.32
CA GLU A 22 13.67 9.92 0.97
C GLU A 22 13.56 8.43 1.29
N HIS A 23 13.90 7.58 0.32
CA HIS A 23 13.95 6.13 0.48
C HIS A 23 15.27 5.64 -0.10
N GLU A 24 16.09 5.01 0.74
CA GLU A 24 17.34 4.40 0.32
C GLU A 24 17.33 2.91 0.63
N THR A 25 17.70 2.11 -0.36
CA THR A 25 17.95 0.67 -0.20
C THR A 25 19.40 0.39 -0.57
N ARG A 26 20.13 -0.27 0.31
CA ARG A 26 21.53 -0.70 0.11
C ARG A 26 21.62 -2.22 0.17
N TYR A 27 22.28 -2.79 -0.82
CA TYR A 27 22.65 -4.21 -0.83
C TYR A 27 24.17 -4.34 -0.77
N ALA A 28 24.63 -5.28 0.06
CA ALA A 28 26.04 -5.67 0.13
C ALA A 28 26.17 -7.17 -0.15
N TYR A 29 27.15 -7.53 -0.97
CA TYR A 29 27.38 -8.89 -1.45
C TYR A 29 28.76 -9.39 -1.01
N THR A 30 28.86 -10.68 -0.64
CA THR A 30 30.14 -11.30 -0.20
C THR A 30 31.12 -11.53 -1.35
N ALA A 31 30.60 -11.68 -2.58
CA ALA A 31 31.38 -11.81 -3.81
C ALA A 31 30.89 -10.79 -4.85
N PRO A 32 31.67 -10.50 -5.91
CA PRO A 32 31.18 -9.62 -6.97
C PRO A 32 29.95 -10.19 -7.67
N VAL A 33 28.93 -9.36 -7.83
CA VAL A 33 27.82 -9.57 -8.78
C VAL A 33 28.33 -9.22 -10.16
N SER A 34 28.22 -10.12 -11.12
CA SER A 34 28.66 -9.88 -12.49
C SER A 34 27.60 -9.18 -13.33
N GLN A 35 26.33 -9.50 -13.09
CA GLN A 35 25.18 -8.91 -13.77
C GLN A 35 24.01 -8.82 -12.80
N SER A 36 23.17 -7.81 -12.97
CA SER A 36 22.00 -7.57 -12.15
C SER A 36 20.88 -6.93 -12.98
N TRP A 37 19.68 -7.47 -12.89
CA TRP A 37 18.46 -6.89 -13.44
C TRP A 37 17.48 -6.60 -12.31
N GLN A 38 17.07 -5.37 -12.21
CA GLN A 38 16.25 -4.87 -11.11
C GLN A 38 14.96 -4.24 -11.64
N LEU A 39 13.92 -4.32 -10.81
CA LEU A 39 12.66 -3.65 -11.01
C LEU A 39 12.34 -2.86 -9.73
N GLY A 40 12.24 -1.54 -9.86
CA GLY A 40 11.88 -0.62 -8.78
C GLY A 40 10.45 -0.10 -8.93
N ARG A 41 9.69 -0.06 -7.82
CA ARG A 41 8.43 0.65 -7.67
C ARG A 41 8.61 1.72 -6.62
N LEU A 42 9.35 2.77 -6.98
CA LEU A 42 9.77 3.84 -6.07
C LEU A 42 9.27 5.22 -6.53
N THR A 43 8.30 5.26 -7.45
CA THR A 43 7.67 6.50 -7.89
C THR A 43 6.25 6.59 -7.33
N PRO A 44 5.96 7.56 -6.44
CA PRO A 44 4.60 7.75 -5.90
C PRO A 44 3.55 7.90 -6.99
N ARG A 45 2.38 7.35 -6.76
CA ARG A 45 1.25 7.46 -7.70
C ARG A 45 0.73 8.89 -7.78
N VAL A 46 0.18 9.25 -8.93
CA VAL A 46 -0.65 10.45 -9.07
C VAL A 46 -2.10 10.03 -8.93
N LEU A 47 -2.81 10.65 -7.98
CA LEU A 47 -4.18 10.33 -7.59
C LEU A 47 -4.97 11.64 -7.46
N PRO A 48 -6.31 11.62 -7.45
CA PRO A 48 -7.09 12.83 -7.23
C PRO A 48 -6.69 13.62 -5.98
N TRP A 49 -6.24 12.92 -4.94
CA TRP A 49 -5.78 13.49 -3.67
C TRP A 49 -4.26 13.46 -3.47
N GLN A 50 -3.46 13.00 -4.46
CA GLN A 50 -2.01 12.94 -4.34
C GLN A 50 -1.32 13.41 -5.62
N ARG A 51 -0.46 14.42 -5.50
CA ARG A 51 0.29 15.01 -6.61
C ARG A 51 1.78 14.78 -6.41
N LEU A 52 2.45 14.31 -7.45
CA LEU A 52 3.91 14.21 -7.48
C LEU A 52 4.48 15.52 -8.01
N VAL A 53 5.17 16.29 -7.16
CA VAL A 53 5.75 17.59 -7.50
C VAL A 53 7.13 17.42 -8.15
N SER A 54 7.96 16.55 -7.55
CA SER A 54 9.28 16.21 -8.08
C SER A 54 9.65 14.77 -7.73
N HIS A 55 10.50 14.15 -8.54
CA HIS A 55 11.00 12.80 -8.31
C HIS A 55 12.38 12.62 -8.90
N SER A 56 13.27 12.01 -8.15
CA SER A 56 14.58 11.55 -8.61
C SER A 56 14.85 10.13 -8.11
N LEU A 57 15.51 9.33 -8.93
CA LEU A 57 15.97 7.99 -8.58
C LEU A 57 17.43 7.88 -8.98
N GLN A 58 18.30 7.78 -7.98
CA GLN A 58 19.75 7.60 -8.13
C GLN A 58 20.08 6.13 -7.87
N ILE A 59 20.95 5.57 -8.70
CA ILE A 59 21.37 4.18 -8.64
C ILE A 59 22.88 4.15 -8.71
N GLU A 60 23.51 3.49 -7.76
CA GLU A 60 24.97 3.34 -7.66
C GLU A 60 25.34 1.86 -7.47
N PRO A 61 26.16 1.29 -8.38
CA PRO A 61 26.79 1.90 -9.57
C PRO A 61 25.75 2.38 -10.59
N SER A 62 26.15 3.32 -11.46
CA SER A 62 25.28 3.78 -12.56
C SER A 62 24.85 2.59 -13.42
N PRO A 63 23.55 2.43 -13.69
CA PRO A 63 23.08 1.33 -14.53
C PRO A 63 23.48 1.54 -15.99
N ASP A 64 23.77 0.43 -16.68
CA ASP A 64 24.06 0.41 -18.11
C ASP A 64 22.80 0.63 -18.95
N GLU A 65 21.64 0.21 -18.43
CA GLU A 65 20.34 0.42 -19.06
C GLU A 65 19.28 0.77 -18.01
N ARG A 66 18.33 1.62 -18.41
CA ARG A 66 17.21 2.03 -17.56
C ARG A 66 15.99 2.36 -18.40
N HIS A 67 14.82 1.79 -18.02
CA HIS A 67 13.54 2.00 -18.69
C HIS A 67 12.44 2.23 -17.66
N SER A 68 11.53 3.16 -17.96
CA SER A 68 10.31 3.36 -17.16
C SER A 68 9.11 2.81 -17.90
N ALA A 69 8.21 2.19 -17.18
CA ALA A 69 6.96 1.62 -17.69
C ALA A 69 5.85 1.73 -16.64
N THR A 70 4.67 1.23 -16.98
CA THR A 70 3.55 1.10 -16.07
C THR A 70 3.14 -0.37 -16.01
N ASP A 71 2.93 -0.92 -14.82
CA ASP A 71 2.47 -2.29 -14.67
C ASP A 71 0.94 -2.43 -14.87
N SER A 72 0.43 -3.66 -14.78
CA SER A 72 -0.99 -3.96 -14.98
C SER A 72 -1.93 -3.34 -13.93
N PHE A 73 -1.40 -2.85 -12.81
CA PHE A 73 -2.13 -2.14 -11.77
C PHE A 73 -2.04 -0.61 -11.91
N GLY A 74 -1.33 -0.13 -12.95
CA GLY A 74 -1.08 1.29 -13.16
C GLY A 74 0.01 1.86 -12.27
N ASN A 75 0.85 1.03 -11.62
CA ASN A 75 2.01 1.52 -10.86
C ASN A 75 3.15 1.88 -11.80
N SER A 76 3.84 2.97 -11.50
CA SER A 76 5.10 3.31 -12.19
C SER A 76 6.18 2.31 -11.80
N ILE A 77 6.85 1.74 -12.80
CA ILE A 77 7.97 0.82 -12.62
C ILE A 77 9.20 1.32 -13.34
N THR A 78 10.37 1.11 -12.75
CA THR A 78 11.67 1.37 -13.35
C THR A 78 12.44 0.07 -13.44
N HIS A 79 12.72 -0.38 -14.66
CA HIS A 79 13.67 -1.47 -14.92
C HIS A 79 15.05 -0.89 -15.09
N PHE A 80 16.07 -1.53 -14.51
CA PHE A 80 17.45 -1.17 -14.74
C PHE A 80 18.37 -2.38 -14.67
N GLY A 81 19.45 -2.34 -15.44
CA GLY A 81 20.45 -3.39 -15.54
C GLY A 81 21.85 -2.87 -15.25
N LEU A 82 22.65 -3.69 -14.56
CA LEU A 82 24.07 -3.46 -14.33
C LEU A 82 24.86 -4.66 -14.89
N HIS A 83 25.77 -4.40 -15.80
CA HIS A 83 26.59 -5.41 -16.45
C HIS A 83 28.06 -5.40 -15.97
N GLY A 84 28.40 -4.44 -15.11
CA GLY A 84 29.72 -4.34 -14.46
C GLY A 84 29.78 -5.07 -13.13
N ALA A 85 30.95 -5.64 -12.82
CA ALA A 85 31.18 -6.30 -11.54
C ALA A 85 31.06 -5.31 -10.36
N HIS A 86 30.19 -5.61 -9.40
CA HIS A 86 29.97 -4.77 -8.23
C HIS A 86 29.73 -5.62 -6.98
N ARG A 87 30.05 -5.05 -5.82
CA ARG A 87 29.81 -5.69 -4.51
C ARG A 87 28.76 -4.96 -3.66
N GLN A 88 28.27 -3.84 -4.16
CA GLN A 88 27.23 -3.04 -3.51
C GLN A 88 26.29 -2.50 -4.58
N LEU A 89 25.03 -2.35 -4.20
CA LEU A 89 24.02 -1.64 -4.99
C LEU A 89 23.28 -0.70 -4.04
N THR A 90 23.30 0.59 -4.32
CA THR A 90 22.51 1.59 -3.60
C THR A 90 21.47 2.17 -4.55
N VAL A 91 20.23 2.15 -4.14
CA VAL A 91 19.12 2.78 -4.85
C VAL A 91 18.50 3.81 -3.93
N ARG A 92 18.59 5.09 -4.30
CA ARG A 92 18.05 6.21 -3.54
C ARG A 92 16.96 6.92 -4.34
N MET A 93 15.77 6.96 -3.80
CA MET A 93 14.65 7.76 -4.29
C MET A 93 14.49 8.99 -3.41
N GLN A 94 14.27 10.15 -4.04
CA GLN A 94 13.86 11.38 -3.38
C GLN A 94 12.71 11.98 -4.17
N CYS A 95 11.64 12.39 -3.48
CA CYS A 95 10.51 13.05 -4.11
C CYS A 95 9.89 14.12 -3.21
N GLN A 96 9.13 15.03 -3.84
CA GLN A 96 8.21 15.92 -3.18
C GLN A 96 6.79 15.55 -3.62
N VAL A 97 5.91 15.41 -2.64
CA VAL A 97 4.52 15.06 -2.88
C VAL A 97 3.59 15.98 -2.10
N GLU A 98 2.43 16.26 -2.68
CA GLU A 98 1.31 16.95 -2.04
C GLU A 98 0.20 15.93 -1.82
N VAL A 99 -0.31 15.84 -0.59
CA VAL A 99 -1.40 14.92 -0.21
C VAL A 99 -2.56 15.73 0.36
N GLY A 100 -3.71 15.60 -0.27
CA GLY A 100 -4.98 16.19 0.15
C GLY A 100 -5.89 15.16 0.82
N ASP A 101 -7.09 15.60 1.17
CA ASP A 101 -8.10 14.72 1.73
C ASP A 101 -8.53 13.67 0.71
N ARG A 102 -8.67 12.44 1.18
CA ARG A 102 -9.30 11.36 0.44
C ARG A 102 -10.81 11.60 0.35
N PRO A 103 -11.50 10.98 -0.62
CA PRO A 103 -12.96 11.03 -0.66
C PRO A 103 -13.56 10.62 0.69
N GLU A 104 -14.45 11.45 1.21
CA GLU A 104 -15.16 11.12 2.44
C GLU A 104 -16.07 9.91 2.21
N VAL A 105 -16.07 9.02 3.17
CA VAL A 105 -17.00 7.89 3.24
C VAL A 105 -18.12 8.29 4.17
N ASP A 106 -19.37 8.28 3.67
CA ASP A 106 -20.50 8.48 4.58
C ASP A 106 -20.64 7.26 5.51
N PRO A 107 -20.40 7.43 6.82
CA PRO A 107 -20.55 6.32 7.75
C PRO A 107 -21.98 5.77 7.84
N ARG A 108 -22.97 6.50 7.27
CA ARG A 108 -24.36 6.10 7.20
C ARG A 108 -24.74 5.51 5.85
N ASP A 109 -23.75 5.23 4.97
CA ASP A 109 -24.02 4.57 3.70
C ASP A 109 -24.80 3.27 3.96
N PRO A 110 -26.01 3.12 3.35
CA PRO A 110 -26.88 1.99 3.65
C PRO A 110 -26.42 0.68 2.99
N MET A 111 -25.44 0.73 2.09
CA MET A 111 -24.98 -0.48 1.38
C MET A 111 -24.48 -1.53 2.37
N THR A 112 -25.06 -2.70 2.31
CA THR A 112 -24.66 -3.83 3.14
C THR A 112 -23.50 -4.62 2.54
N VAL A 113 -22.84 -5.42 3.35
CA VAL A 113 -21.77 -6.35 2.92
C VAL A 113 -22.24 -7.23 1.75
N ASP A 114 -23.46 -7.78 1.84
CA ASP A 114 -23.99 -8.65 0.79
C ASP A 114 -24.32 -7.91 -0.49
N GLU A 115 -24.88 -6.73 -0.39
CA GLU A 115 -25.18 -5.88 -1.54
C GLU A 115 -23.89 -5.44 -2.26
N ALA A 116 -22.86 -5.03 -1.53
CA ALA A 116 -21.57 -4.67 -2.10
C ALA A 116 -20.96 -5.85 -2.88
N ARG A 117 -20.96 -7.03 -2.28
CA ARG A 117 -20.50 -8.28 -2.94
C ARG A 117 -21.29 -8.58 -4.20
N MET A 118 -22.62 -8.53 -4.12
CA MET A 118 -23.50 -8.84 -5.25
C MET A 118 -23.42 -7.81 -6.37
N ALA A 119 -23.20 -6.51 -6.06
CA ALA A 119 -23.01 -5.48 -7.04
C ALA A 119 -21.77 -5.73 -7.91
N VAL A 120 -20.64 -6.08 -7.30
CA VAL A 120 -19.41 -6.45 -8.03
C VAL A 120 -19.63 -7.69 -8.91
N LEU A 121 -20.28 -8.74 -8.38
CA LEU A 121 -20.59 -9.97 -9.14
C LEU A 121 -21.49 -9.72 -10.34
N ARG A 122 -22.47 -8.81 -10.20
CA ARG A 122 -23.39 -8.43 -11.28
C ARG A 122 -22.79 -7.44 -12.28
N ARG A 123 -21.60 -6.93 -12.00
CA ARG A 123 -20.89 -5.95 -12.84
C ARG A 123 -21.75 -4.74 -13.22
N GLN A 124 -22.41 -4.15 -12.23
CA GLN A 124 -23.33 -3.04 -12.44
C GLN A 124 -22.63 -1.79 -12.99
N ASN A 125 -21.33 -1.61 -12.67
CA ASN A 125 -20.43 -0.57 -13.19
C ASN A 125 -19.29 -1.18 -14.03
N ALA A 126 -19.63 -1.79 -15.12
CA ALA A 126 -18.86 -2.66 -16.02
C ALA A 126 -17.30 -2.64 -15.91
N ALA A 127 -16.63 -1.49 -16.11
CA ALA A 127 -15.16 -1.46 -16.14
C ALA A 127 -14.53 -1.44 -14.74
N GLU A 128 -15.11 -0.67 -13.81
CA GLU A 128 -14.62 -0.57 -12.43
C GLU A 128 -14.84 -1.86 -11.65
N ASP A 129 -16.04 -2.46 -11.79
CA ASP A 129 -16.38 -3.72 -11.13
C ASP A 129 -15.57 -4.89 -11.66
N LEU A 130 -15.15 -4.89 -12.94
CA LEU A 130 -14.26 -5.92 -13.48
C LEU A 130 -12.87 -5.84 -12.83
N GLY A 131 -12.33 -4.63 -12.68
CA GLY A 131 -11.08 -4.40 -11.96
C GLY A 131 -11.16 -4.81 -10.49
N ALA A 132 -12.29 -4.49 -9.85
CA ALA A 132 -12.55 -4.85 -8.46
C ALA A 132 -12.74 -6.36 -8.29
N ALA A 133 -13.48 -7.04 -9.16
CA ALA A 133 -13.71 -8.48 -9.08
C ALA A 133 -12.41 -9.30 -9.06
N ARG A 134 -11.40 -8.88 -9.83
CA ARG A 134 -10.08 -9.53 -9.80
C ARG A 134 -9.40 -9.43 -8.42
N MET A 135 -9.73 -8.43 -7.62
CA MET A 135 -9.18 -8.21 -6.28
C MET A 135 -9.92 -8.98 -5.19
N ALA A 136 -10.94 -9.76 -5.54
CA ALA A 136 -11.59 -10.73 -4.65
C ALA A 136 -10.93 -12.13 -4.73
N GLU A 137 -10.07 -12.35 -5.73
CA GLU A 137 -9.41 -13.64 -5.95
C GLU A 137 -8.24 -13.86 -4.97
N PRO A 138 -8.02 -15.11 -4.53
CA PRO A 138 -6.85 -15.45 -3.72
C PRO A 138 -5.55 -15.32 -4.50
N THR A 139 -4.44 -15.16 -3.79
CA THR A 139 -3.09 -15.12 -4.35
C THR A 139 -2.16 -16.07 -3.58
N PRO A 140 -0.94 -16.34 -4.07
CA PRO A 140 0.01 -17.17 -3.32
C PRO A 140 0.36 -16.66 -1.93
N LEU A 141 0.44 -15.32 -1.72
CA LEU A 141 0.70 -14.72 -0.40
C LEU A 141 -0.57 -14.50 0.43
N VAL A 142 -1.73 -14.49 -0.20
CA VAL A 142 -3.04 -14.35 0.45
C VAL A 142 -3.97 -15.46 -0.05
N PRO A 143 -3.71 -16.73 0.31
CA PRO A 143 -4.58 -17.85 -0.03
C PRO A 143 -5.91 -17.75 0.73
N LEU A 144 -6.89 -18.54 0.33
CA LEU A 144 -8.09 -18.70 1.13
C LEU A 144 -7.72 -19.37 2.46
N SER A 145 -7.99 -18.67 3.55
CA SER A 145 -7.79 -19.14 4.93
C SER A 145 -9.14 -19.29 5.62
N GLU A 146 -9.45 -20.49 6.02
CA GLU A 146 -10.69 -20.76 6.78
C GLU A 146 -10.64 -20.08 8.16
N ALA A 147 -9.46 -20.01 8.77
CA ALA A 147 -9.27 -19.31 10.05
C ALA A 147 -9.56 -17.80 9.93
N ALA A 148 -9.05 -17.15 8.87
CA ALA A 148 -9.32 -15.74 8.60
C ALA A 148 -10.80 -15.51 8.25
N ARG A 149 -11.42 -16.41 7.49
CA ARG A 149 -12.84 -16.34 7.16
C ARG A 149 -13.73 -16.45 8.40
N ILE A 150 -13.47 -17.41 9.30
CA ILE A 150 -14.20 -17.57 10.56
C ILE A 150 -13.99 -16.35 11.46
N TYR A 151 -12.75 -15.86 11.56
CA TYR A 151 -12.43 -14.67 12.34
C TYR A 151 -13.23 -13.45 11.87
N ALA A 152 -13.32 -13.22 10.56
CA ALA A 152 -14.01 -12.08 9.99
C ALA A 152 -15.55 -12.18 10.05
N ALA A 153 -16.12 -13.38 10.21
CA ALA A 153 -17.56 -13.62 10.14
C ALA A 153 -18.39 -12.80 11.13
N SER A 154 -17.84 -12.44 12.29
CA SER A 154 -18.53 -11.58 13.28
C SER A 154 -18.59 -10.12 12.85
N SER A 155 -17.63 -9.63 12.10
CA SER A 155 -17.62 -8.29 11.51
C SER A 155 -18.46 -8.24 10.23
N LEU A 156 -18.24 -9.19 9.33
CA LEU A 156 -18.84 -9.25 7.98
C LEU A 156 -20.18 -10.02 7.97
N ARG A 157 -21.06 -9.72 8.93
CA ARG A 157 -22.38 -10.38 9.03
C ARG A 157 -23.30 -9.91 7.90
N PRO A 158 -24.18 -10.81 7.38
CA PRO A 158 -25.22 -10.44 6.44
C PRO A 158 -26.07 -9.27 6.95
N GLY A 159 -26.41 -8.34 6.06
CA GLY A 159 -27.23 -7.17 6.38
C GLY A 159 -26.55 -6.08 7.21
N ARG A 160 -25.27 -6.25 7.62
CA ARG A 160 -24.51 -5.19 8.27
C ARG A 160 -24.04 -4.16 7.24
N SER A 161 -24.07 -2.86 7.58
CA SER A 161 -23.45 -1.81 6.74
C SER A 161 -22.01 -2.18 6.40
N TRP A 162 -21.63 -2.00 5.14
CA TRP A 162 -20.28 -2.28 4.65
C TRP A 162 -19.24 -1.44 5.40
N VAL A 163 -19.52 -0.14 5.59
CA VAL A 163 -18.60 0.78 6.29
C VAL A 163 -18.40 0.36 7.74
N GLU A 164 -19.49 0.08 8.47
CA GLU A 164 -19.41 -0.39 9.86
C GLU A 164 -18.68 -1.73 9.97
N ALA A 165 -18.92 -2.65 9.03
CA ALA A 165 -18.32 -3.97 9.04
C ALA A 165 -16.79 -3.92 8.85
N LEU A 166 -16.31 -3.08 7.93
CA LEU A 166 -14.88 -2.96 7.67
C LEU A 166 -14.17 -2.14 8.75
N THR A 167 -14.82 -1.12 9.29
CA THR A 167 -14.30 -0.37 10.45
C THR A 167 -14.14 -1.30 11.66
N ASP A 168 -15.14 -2.13 11.95
CA ASP A 168 -15.07 -3.11 13.04
C ASP A 168 -13.97 -4.16 12.80
N LEU A 169 -13.82 -4.65 11.56
CA LEU A 169 -12.76 -5.59 11.23
C LEU A 169 -11.37 -4.96 11.42
N THR A 170 -11.19 -3.72 10.98
CA THR A 170 -9.95 -2.95 11.16
C THR A 170 -9.60 -2.82 12.64
N HIS A 171 -10.56 -2.36 13.46
CA HIS A 171 -10.41 -2.24 14.89
C HIS A 171 -10.07 -3.57 15.57
N ARG A 172 -10.73 -4.66 15.17
CA ARG A 172 -10.48 -5.99 15.75
C ARG A 172 -9.09 -6.51 15.41
N ILE A 173 -8.62 -6.33 14.17
CA ILE A 173 -7.26 -6.74 13.81
C ILE A 173 -6.25 -5.98 14.66
N HIS A 174 -6.39 -4.66 14.77
CA HIS A 174 -5.52 -3.84 15.62
C HIS A 174 -5.49 -4.30 17.08
N ARG A 175 -6.66 -4.60 17.65
CA ARG A 175 -6.79 -4.99 19.04
C ARG A 175 -6.31 -6.42 19.33
N ASP A 176 -6.60 -7.35 18.42
CA ASP A 176 -6.45 -8.80 18.64
C ASP A 176 -5.06 -9.32 18.22
N PHE A 177 -4.26 -8.49 17.53
CA PHE A 177 -2.91 -8.84 17.03
C PHE A 177 -1.88 -7.82 17.49
N GLU A 178 -0.74 -8.33 17.97
CA GLU A 178 0.37 -7.52 18.47
C GLU A 178 1.34 -7.15 17.33
N PHE A 179 1.72 -5.86 17.24
CA PHE A 179 2.78 -5.44 16.32
C PHE A 179 4.15 -5.84 16.87
N ASP A 180 4.87 -6.70 16.13
CA ASP A 180 6.20 -7.20 16.51
C ASP A 180 7.10 -7.30 15.27
N ALA A 181 8.02 -6.36 15.14
CA ALA A 181 8.94 -6.27 14.01
C ALA A 181 9.90 -7.46 13.88
N GLY A 182 10.08 -8.24 14.93
CA GLY A 182 10.95 -9.42 14.94
C GLY A 182 10.23 -10.75 14.76
N ALA A 183 8.88 -10.75 14.74
CA ALA A 183 8.08 -11.98 14.78
C ALA A 183 7.93 -12.67 13.42
N THR A 184 8.07 -11.94 12.32
CA THR A 184 7.68 -12.41 10.98
C THR A 184 8.74 -12.10 9.93
N THR A 185 8.63 -12.79 8.81
CA THR A 185 9.39 -12.55 7.59
C THR A 185 8.43 -12.30 6.43
N VAL A 186 8.92 -11.82 5.30
CA VAL A 186 8.10 -11.59 4.09
C VAL A 186 7.37 -12.84 3.57
N SER A 187 7.73 -14.03 4.04
CA SER A 187 7.12 -15.31 3.69
C SER A 187 6.18 -15.87 4.76
N THR A 188 5.96 -15.17 5.87
CA THR A 188 5.03 -15.60 6.91
C THR A 188 3.61 -15.68 6.36
N SER A 189 2.97 -16.82 6.53
CA SER A 189 1.62 -17.06 6.00
C SER A 189 0.54 -16.41 6.88
N VAL A 190 -0.62 -16.15 6.28
CA VAL A 190 -1.80 -15.64 7.00
C VAL A 190 -2.20 -16.57 8.17
N ASP A 191 -2.10 -17.89 7.98
CA ASP A 191 -2.46 -18.85 9.04
C ASP A 191 -1.47 -18.85 10.20
N GLU A 192 -0.18 -18.62 9.95
CA GLU A 192 0.82 -18.40 11.02
C GLU A 192 0.55 -17.11 11.80
N VAL A 193 0.20 -16.02 11.12
CA VAL A 193 -0.22 -14.77 11.77
C VAL A 193 -1.47 -14.98 12.62
N MET A 194 -2.48 -15.70 12.08
CA MET A 194 -3.68 -16.08 12.82
C MET A 194 -3.37 -16.89 14.08
N GLN A 195 -2.42 -17.82 14.01
CA GLN A 195 -2.03 -18.69 15.12
C GLN A 195 -1.24 -17.93 16.19
N HIS A 196 -0.26 -17.13 15.79
CA HIS A 196 0.68 -16.47 16.72
C HIS A 196 0.17 -15.12 17.23
N ARG A 197 -0.84 -14.54 16.60
CA ARG A 197 -1.45 -13.25 16.96
C ARG A 197 -0.46 -12.09 17.00
N ARG A 198 0.56 -12.13 16.13
CA ARG A 198 1.56 -11.08 16.01
C ARG A 198 2.07 -10.97 14.58
N GLY A 199 2.59 -9.80 14.22
CA GLY A 199 3.14 -9.53 12.90
C GLY A 199 3.47 -8.07 12.69
N VAL A 200 3.75 -7.72 11.44
CA VAL A 200 4.00 -6.34 11.00
C VAL A 200 2.87 -5.84 10.08
N CYS A 201 2.96 -4.58 9.63
CA CYS A 201 1.93 -3.97 8.76
C CYS A 201 1.62 -4.79 7.50
N GLN A 202 2.63 -5.42 6.88
CA GLN A 202 2.44 -6.34 5.75
C GLN A 202 1.53 -7.52 6.13
N ASP A 203 1.76 -8.12 7.30
CA ASP A 203 1.01 -9.29 7.76
C ASP A 203 -0.44 -8.92 8.08
N PHE A 204 -0.66 -7.78 8.71
CA PHE A 204 -2.01 -7.30 9.04
C PHE A 204 -2.79 -6.89 7.79
N ALA A 205 -2.11 -6.33 6.79
CA ALA A 205 -2.70 -6.09 5.48
C ALA A 205 -3.09 -7.41 4.78
N HIS A 206 -2.20 -8.41 4.75
CA HIS A 206 -2.50 -9.73 4.19
C HIS A 206 -3.63 -10.45 4.94
N LEU A 207 -3.65 -10.37 6.28
CA LEU A 207 -4.73 -10.90 7.10
C LEU A 207 -6.07 -10.26 6.75
N MET A 208 -6.13 -8.93 6.66
CA MET A 208 -7.35 -8.23 6.30
C MET A 208 -7.81 -8.58 4.88
N LEU A 209 -6.89 -8.70 3.92
CA LEU A 209 -7.20 -9.17 2.56
C LEU A 209 -7.79 -10.58 2.57
N ALA A 210 -7.20 -11.52 3.35
CA ALA A 210 -7.70 -12.89 3.47
C ALA A 210 -9.11 -12.93 4.09
N CYS A 211 -9.36 -12.10 5.12
CA CYS A 211 -10.67 -11.91 5.72
C CYS A 211 -11.71 -11.44 4.69
N LEU A 212 -11.41 -10.39 3.95
CA LEU A 212 -12.33 -9.80 2.97
C LEU A 212 -12.58 -10.73 1.79
N ARG A 213 -11.53 -11.30 1.19
CA ARG A 213 -11.64 -12.23 0.05
C ARG A 213 -12.31 -13.53 0.44
N GLY A 214 -12.10 -14.04 1.67
CA GLY A 214 -12.82 -15.20 2.21
C GLY A 214 -14.33 -15.00 2.29
N HIS A 215 -14.81 -13.76 2.27
CA HIS A 215 -16.22 -13.36 2.19
C HIS A 215 -16.65 -12.85 0.80
N GLY A 216 -15.78 -12.95 -0.21
CA GLY A 216 -16.06 -12.53 -1.59
C GLY A 216 -16.07 -11.01 -1.78
N LEU A 217 -15.42 -10.26 -0.90
CA LEU A 217 -15.25 -8.80 -1.00
C LEU A 217 -13.95 -8.46 -1.70
N SER A 218 -14.00 -7.46 -2.57
CA SER A 218 -12.85 -6.99 -3.33
C SER A 218 -11.97 -6.09 -2.48
N ALA A 219 -10.69 -6.47 -2.34
CA ALA A 219 -9.71 -5.69 -1.62
C ALA A 219 -8.31 -5.84 -2.22
N ARG A 220 -7.53 -4.74 -2.21
CA ARG A 220 -6.16 -4.69 -2.73
C ARG A 220 -5.18 -4.26 -1.65
N TYR A 221 -3.96 -4.74 -1.78
CA TYR A 221 -2.82 -4.33 -0.97
C TYR A 221 -2.34 -2.96 -1.43
N VAL A 222 -2.07 -2.06 -0.50
CA VAL A 222 -1.47 -0.75 -0.78
C VAL A 222 -0.12 -0.66 -0.07
N SER A 223 0.90 -0.27 -0.81
CA SER A 223 2.24 0.03 -0.31
C SER A 223 2.54 1.51 -0.44
N GLY A 224 3.17 2.09 0.56
CA GLY A 224 3.53 3.49 0.55
C GLY A 224 4.36 3.90 1.76
N TYR A 225 4.22 5.16 2.15
CA TYR A 225 4.90 5.73 3.29
C TYR A 225 3.87 6.36 4.23
N LEU A 226 4.12 6.26 5.52
CA LEU A 226 3.32 6.89 6.55
C LEU A 226 4.19 7.90 7.32
N LEU A 227 3.70 9.14 7.40
CA LEU A 227 4.29 10.11 8.32
C LEU A 227 4.04 9.65 9.76
N THR A 228 5.10 9.29 10.46
CA THR A 228 5.03 8.90 11.88
C THR A 228 5.38 10.09 12.77
N ASP A 229 4.66 10.26 13.87
CA ASP A 229 5.00 11.26 14.87
C ASP A 229 6.15 10.77 15.75
N PRO A 230 7.17 11.60 16.04
CA PRO A 230 8.20 11.23 16.98
C PRO A 230 7.60 11.05 18.40
N PRO A 231 8.20 10.21 19.25
CA PRO A 231 7.76 10.11 20.64
C PRO A 231 7.74 11.49 21.32
N PRO A 232 6.83 11.76 22.26
CA PRO A 232 6.73 13.05 22.92
C PRO A 232 8.07 13.51 23.50
N GLY A 233 8.51 14.72 23.13
CA GLY A 233 9.77 15.30 23.59
C GLY A 233 11.04 14.82 22.88
N MET A 234 10.92 13.95 21.87
CA MET A 234 12.06 13.51 21.08
C MET A 234 12.08 14.22 19.72
N PRO A 235 13.26 14.58 19.20
CA PRO A 235 13.37 15.10 17.84
C PRO A 235 13.05 13.99 16.83
N ARG A 236 12.52 14.38 15.66
CA ARG A 236 12.34 13.44 14.54
C ARG A 236 13.72 12.97 14.06
N LEU A 237 13.93 11.66 14.10
CA LEU A 237 15.14 11.05 13.55
C LEU A 237 14.96 10.80 12.06
N MET A 238 16.00 11.03 11.26
CA MET A 238 16.02 10.72 9.84
C MET A 238 16.24 9.20 9.64
N GLY A 239 15.58 8.63 8.63
CA GLY A 239 15.78 7.24 8.24
C GLY A 239 15.08 6.19 9.12
N VAL A 240 14.24 6.61 10.05
CA VAL A 240 13.52 5.72 10.98
C VAL A 240 12.06 5.48 10.57
N ASP A 241 11.52 6.28 9.65
CA ASP A 241 10.22 5.99 9.06
C ASP A 241 10.34 4.69 8.25
N ALA A 242 9.32 3.86 8.27
CA ALA A 242 9.31 2.63 7.50
C ALA A 242 8.40 2.78 6.28
N SER A 243 8.66 1.98 5.25
CA SER A 243 7.61 1.69 4.28
C SER A 243 6.43 1.10 5.01
N HIS A 244 5.22 1.49 4.65
CA HIS A 244 4.00 1.06 5.31
C HIS A 244 3.08 0.34 4.35
N ALA A 245 2.23 -0.52 4.91
CA ALA A 245 1.26 -1.30 4.18
C ALA A 245 -0.13 -1.16 4.80
N TRP A 246 -1.14 -1.05 3.94
CA TRP A 246 -2.54 -1.01 4.33
C TRP A 246 -3.43 -1.62 3.24
N VAL A 247 -4.72 -1.57 3.40
CA VAL A 247 -5.69 -2.21 2.52
C VAL A 247 -6.64 -1.18 1.92
N ALA A 248 -6.91 -1.27 0.62
CA ALA A 248 -8.03 -0.58 0.02
C ALA A 248 -9.11 -1.59 -0.34
N ALA A 249 -10.31 -1.42 0.21
CA ALA A 249 -11.48 -2.23 -0.08
C ALA A 249 -12.45 -1.48 -0.99
N TYR A 250 -13.12 -2.21 -1.90
CA TYR A 250 -13.98 -1.60 -2.92
C TYR A 250 -15.43 -1.52 -2.44
N LEU A 251 -15.95 -0.29 -2.40
CA LEU A 251 -17.37 -0.02 -2.18
C LEU A 251 -17.99 0.41 -3.53
N PRO A 252 -18.90 -0.37 -4.11
CA PRO A 252 -19.56 -0.03 -5.37
C PRO A 252 -20.23 1.34 -5.32
N GLY A 253 -19.97 2.17 -6.33
CA GLY A 253 -20.47 3.55 -6.40
C GLY A 253 -19.61 4.61 -5.69
N GLN A 254 -18.77 4.23 -4.74
CA GLN A 254 -17.83 5.13 -4.05
C GLN A 254 -16.36 4.85 -4.39
N GLY A 255 -16.04 3.62 -4.88
CA GLY A 255 -14.69 3.24 -5.28
C GLY A 255 -13.88 2.59 -4.14
N TRP A 256 -12.58 2.87 -4.10
CA TRP A 256 -11.64 2.25 -3.19
C TRP A 256 -11.46 3.08 -1.92
N ILE A 257 -11.78 2.48 -0.76
CA ILE A 257 -11.66 3.09 0.55
C ILE A 257 -10.51 2.42 1.29
N GLU A 258 -9.63 3.21 1.88
CA GLU A 258 -8.36 2.76 2.44
C GLU A 258 -8.42 2.63 3.97
N PHE A 259 -8.17 1.42 4.48
CA PHE A 259 -8.18 1.03 5.90
C PHE A 259 -6.79 0.58 6.33
N ASP A 260 -6.34 1.04 7.47
CA ASP A 260 -5.08 0.62 8.08
C ASP A 260 -5.33 -0.20 9.35
N PRO A 261 -5.25 -1.54 9.26
CA PRO A 261 -5.44 -2.41 10.42
C PRO A 261 -4.28 -2.34 11.43
N THR A 262 -3.15 -1.77 11.05
CA THR A 262 -2.01 -1.58 11.96
C THR A 262 -2.24 -0.41 12.92
N ASN A 263 -2.84 0.68 12.43
CA ASN A 263 -3.05 1.91 13.19
C ASN A 263 -4.51 2.18 13.54
N ASP A 264 -5.43 1.25 13.26
CA ASP A 264 -6.88 1.33 13.54
C ASP A 264 -7.52 2.61 13.00
N GLN A 265 -7.29 2.92 11.73
CA GLN A 265 -7.83 4.15 11.12
C GLN A 265 -8.03 4.02 9.61
N LEU A 266 -8.80 4.94 9.05
CA LEU A 266 -8.80 5.21 7.62
C LEU A 266 -7.52 5.97 7.25
N ALA A 267 -7.01 5.73 6.04
CA ALA A 267 -5.86 6.49 5.55
C ALA A 267 -6.24 7.97 5.39
N ASP A 268 -5.42 8.84 5.94
CA ASP A 268 -5.55 10.30 5.91
C ASP A 268 -4.43 10.96 5.08
N ARG A 269 -4.21 12.27 5.24
CA ARG A 269 -3.18 13.02 4.53
C ARG A 269 -1.74 12.58 4.85
N ARG A 270 -1.52 11.82 5.94
CA ARG A 270 -0.20 11.30 6.34
C ARG A 270 0.24 10.09 5.51
N TYR A 271 -0.68 9.49 4.72
CA TYR A 271 -0.43 8.31 3.90
C TYR A 271 -0.07 8.68 2.47
N ILE A 272 1.14 8.35 2.05
CA ILE A 272 1.65 8.59 0.70
C ILE A 272 1.62 7.28 -0.07
N THR A 273 0.73 7.16 -1.05
CA THR A 273 0.55 5.93 -1.84
C THR A 273 1.65 5.80 -2.89
N LEU A 274 2.40 4.71 -2.81
CA LEU A 274 3.46 4.36 -3.76
C LEU A 274 2.94 3.43 -4.84
N ALA A 275 2.35 2.31 -4.45
CA ALA A 275 1.84 1.30 -5.36
C ALA A 275 0.68 0.51 -4.73
N TRP A 276 -0.11 -0.15 -5.55
CA TRP A 276 -1.10 -1.14 -5.12
C TRP A 276 -1.10 -2.37 -6.02
N GLY A 277 -1.57 -3.48 -5.49
CA GLY A 277 -1.65 -4.76 -6.20
C GLY A 277 -2.55 -5.76 -5.47
N ALA A 278 -2.56 -6.99 -5.92
CA ALA A 278 -3.33 -8.03 -5.27
C ALA A 278 -2.72 -8.45 -3.92
N ASP A 279 -1.39 -8.47 -3.82
CA ASP A 279 -0.64 -8.71 -2.58
C ASP A 279 0.72 -8.00 -2.60
N PHE A 280 1.57 -8.27 -1.60
CA PHE A 280 2.90 -7.67 -1.50
C PHE A 280 3.81 -7.96 -2.71
N ALA A 281 3.70 -9.13 -3.37
CA ALA A 281 4.56 -9.48 -4.51
C ALA A 281 4.38 -8.52 -5.71
N ASP A 282 3.20 -7.91 -5.84
CA ASP A 282 2.89 -6.95 -6.90
C ASP A 282 3.46 -5.54 -6.63
N VAL A 283 3.80 -5.23 -5.38
CA VAL A 283 4.16 -3.88 -4.95
C VAL A 283 5.54 -3.77 -4.30
N VAL A 284 6.33 -4.83 -4.32
CA VAL A 284 7.70 -4.83 -3.77
C VAL A 284 8.46 -3.61 -4.26
N PRO A 285 8.99 -2.74 -3.37
CA PRO A 285 9.65 -1.50 -3.76
C PRO A 285 10.86 -1.71 -4.66
N LEU A 286 11.64 -2.75 -4.39
CA LEU A 286 12.80 -3.13 -5.21
C LEU A 286 12.97 -4.65 -5.20
N ARG A 287 13.00 -5.26 -6.38
CA ARG A 287 13.26 -6.69 -6.56
C ARG A 287 14.13 -6.92 -7.79
N GLY A 288 14.92 -8.00 -7.80
CA GLY A 288 15.74 -8.28 -8.95
C GLY A 288 16.32 -9.69 -8.99
N VAL A 289 17.05 -9.95 -10.05
CA VAL A 289 17.83 -11.16 -10.26
C VAL A 289 19.29 -10.75 -10.44
N ILE A 290 20.18 -11.46 -9.77
CA ILE A 290 21.63 -11.25 -9.85
C ILE A 290 22.35 -12.51 -10.30
N LEU A 291 23.44 -12.35 -11.03
CA LEU A 291 24.39 -13.43 -11.34
C LEU A 291 25.69 -13.22 -10.56
N GLY A 292 26.09 -14.21 -9.78
CA GLY A 292 27.23 -14.09 -8.86
C GLY A 292 26.80 -13.57 -7.48
N GLY A 293 27.61 -12.71 -6.87
CA GLY A 293 27.32 -12.07 -5.58
C GLY A 293 27.60 -12.92 -4.34
N GLY A 294 27.72 -14.23 -4.47
CA GLY A 294 27.82 -15.11 -3.32
C GLY A 294 26.53 -15.09 -2.49
N MET A 295 26.66 -14.94 -1.16
CA MET A 295 25.51 -14.68 -0.30
C MET A 295 25.29 -13.17 -0.19
N MET A 296 24.03 -12.73 -0.10
CA MET A 296 23.70 -11.36 0.28
C MET A 296 24.17 -11.16 1.74
N GLN A 297 25.11 -10.24 1.94
CA GLN A 297 25.67 -9.97 3.26
C GLN A 297 24.74 -9.10 4.10
N GLY A 298 23.97 -8.24 3.45
CA GLY A 298 22.99 -7.37 4.11
C GLY A 298 22.14 -6.61 3.11
N MET A 299 20.95 -6.30 3.56
CA MET A 299 20.02 -5.33 2.94
C MET A 299 19.65 -4.33 4.03
N ASP A 300 19.90 -3.06 3.78
CA ASP A 300 19.53 -1.97 4.67
C ASP A 300 18.54 -1.05 3.94
N VAL A 301 17.45 -0.72 4.62
CA VAL A 301 16.41 0.16 4.09
C VAL A 301 16.19 1.31 5.05
N SER A 302 16.29 2.52 4.55
CA SER A 302 16.07 3.75 5.31
C SER A 302 15.02 4.60 4.61
N VAL A 303 14.02 5.06 5.36
CA VAL A 303 12.95 5.92 4.87
C VAL A 303 12.82 7.15 5.77
N SER A 304 12.60 8.31 5.16
CA SER A 304 12.26 9.56 5.87
C SER A 304 11.09 10.23 5.16
N VAL A 305 10.07 10.61 5.93
CA VAL A 305 8.94 11.43 5.48
C VAL A 305 8.99 12.75 6.25
N ILE A 306 9.27 13.85 5.56
CA ILE A 306 9.53 15.15 6.17
C ILE A 306 8.44 16.12 5.76
N PRO A 307 7.60 16.63 6.70
CA PRO A 307 6.65 17.69 6.40
C PRO A 307 7.38 18.96 5.92
N MET A 308 6.83 19.55 4.89
CA MET A 308 7.29 20.86 4.40
C MET A 308 6.36 21.94 4.97
N THR A 309 6.94 22.93 5.63
CA THR A 309 6.21 24.09 6.14
C THR A 309 5.83 25.08 5.03
#